data_8188eee207fabc253fb640567b4cfb7a
#
_entry.id   8188eee207fabc253fb640567b4cfb7a
#
_cell.length_a   1.000
_cell.length_b   1.000
_cell.length_c   1.000
_cell.angle_alpha   90.00
_cell.angle_beta   90.00
_cell.angle_gamma   90.00
#
_symmetry.space_group_name_H-M   'P 1'
#
loop_
_entity.id
_entity.type
_entity.pdbx_description
1 polymer ?
#
loop_
_entity_poly.entity_id
_entity_poly.type
_entity_poly.pdbx_seq_one_letter_code
_entity_poly.pdbx_strand_id
1 'polypeptide(L)'
;MPAVLYGQKTDYGIWYEVKAEKKIIDNLRFDLEASVRTDKNASHIEKFYLEPGMRYKFNDYLAAGLYYRLTEQKENDGNYHPRHRWFMQVKGTAPSVYRFTFAARYRIQQQFKTYIKDPDDEVPGWYQRLRFELDYNIRGIPLKPYINAEMHFQLFSPNDYTVDKWRSMIGAEYTLNKKHTFGLEYIYNDSRVTKPAYMNVIGVTYAIKL
;
A
#
# COMPACT_ATOMS: atom_id res chain seq x y z
N MET A 1 0.77 -43.19 9.22
CA MET A 1 -0.17 -42.06 9.08
C MET A 1 0.30 -41.23 7.91
N PRO A 2 -0.51 -41.00 6.86
CA PRO A 2 -0.09 -40.15 5.76
C PRO A 2 -0.07 -38.70 6.27
N ALA A 3 1.07 -38.01 6.13
CA ALA A 3 1.18 -36.59 6.37
C ALA A 3 0.35 -35.88 5.29
N VAL A 4 -0.79 -35.32 5.70
CA VAL A 4 -1.56 -34.43 4.85
C VAL A 4 -0.75 -33.13 4.72
N LEU A 5 -0.02 -33.00 3.62
CA LEU A 5 0.56 -31.75 3.18
C LEU A 5 -0.61 -30.79 2.89
N TYR A 6 -0.96 -29.96 3.85
CA TYR A 6 -1.80 -28.79 3.59
C TYR A 6 -1.01 -27.89 2.64
N GLY A 7 -1.30 -27.99 1.35
CA GLY A 7 -0.78 -27.07 0.37
C GLY A 7 -1.13 -25.65 0.80
N GLN A 8 -0.11 -24.83 1.03
CA GLN A 8 -0.28 -23.41 1.38
C GLN A 8 -1.05 -22.77 0.22
N LYS A 9 -2.28 -22.32 0.47
CA LYS A 9 -3.10 -21.70 -0.57
C LYS A 9 -2.45 -20.39 -0.99
N THR A 10 -1.91 -20.37 -2.19
CA THR A 10 -1.47 -19.16 -2.89
C THR A 10 -2.65 -18.61 -3.68
N ASP A 11 -2.88 -17.32 -3.59
CA ASP A 11 -3.89 -16.62 -4.37
C ASP A 11 -3.24 -15.62 -5.34
N TYR A 12 -3.99 -15.24 -6.38
CA TYR A 12 -3.59 -14.25 -7.37
C TYR A 12 -4.62 -13.12 -7.42
N GLY A 13 -4.13 -11.88 -7.59
CA GLY A 13 -4.98 -10.71 -7.69
C GLY A 13 -4.43 -9.68 -8.65
N ILE A 14 -5.28 -8.72 -9.01
CA ILE A 14 -4.91 -7.52 -9.74
C ILE A 14 -5.36 -6.32 -8.91
N TRP A 15 -4.45 -5.34 -8.74
CA TRP A 15 -4.75 -4.07 -8.09
C TRP A 15 -4.67 -2.95 -9.11
N TYR A 16 -5.77 -2.24 -9.26
CA TYR A 16 -5.85 -1.06 -10.09
C TYR A 16 -5.83 0.17 -9.19
N GLU A 17 -4.95 1.13 -9.48
CA GLU A 17 -4.81 2.36 -8.71
C GLU A 17 -4.80 3.57 -9.63
N VAL A 18 -5.58 4.58 -9.26
CA VAL A 18 -5.56 5.91 -9.88
C VAL A 18 -5.19 6.91 -8.81
N LYS A 19 -4.19 7.74 -9.09
CA LYS A 19 -3.68 8.75 -8.16
C LYS A 19 -3.72 10.12 -8.80
N ALA A 20 -4.14 11.12 -8.02
CA ALA A 20 -4.05 12.52 -8.40
C ALA A 20 -3.28 13.28 -7.32
N GLU A 21 -2.33 14.10 -7.75
CA GLU A 21 -1.58 15.00 -6.89
C GLU A 21 -1.82 16.43 -7.33
N LYS A 22 -2.21 17.30 -6.39
CA LYS A 22 -2.35 18.74 -6.63
C LYS A 22 -1.45 19.52 -5.68
N LYS A 23 -0.60 20.37 -6.24
CA LYS A 23 0.20 21.32 -5.48
C LYS A 23 -0.73 22.44 -4.96
N ILE A 24 -0.79 22.62 -3.64
CA ILE A 24 -1.57 23.70 -2.99
C ILE A 24 -0.68 24.93 -2.77
N ILE A 25 0.47 24.72 -2.14
CA ILE A 25 1.57 25.67 -1.99
C ILE A 25 2.90 24.92 -2.21
N ASP A 26 4.02 25.62 -2.18
CA ASP A 26 5.33 25.00 -2.54
C ASP A 26 5.65 23.72 -1.77
N ASN A 27 5.34 23.69 -0.48
CA ASN A 27 5.65 22.57 0.39
C ASN A 27 4.45 21.67 0.71
N LEU A 28 3.22 22.05 0.30
CA LEU A 28 1.99 21.33 0.63
C LEU A 28 1.30 20.82 -0.61
N ARG A 29 0.97 19.54 -0.63
CA ARG A 29 0.25 18.86 -1.70
C ARG A 29 -0.97 18.14 -1.17
N PHE A 30 -2.01 18.14 -1.97
CA PHE A 30 -3.17 17.27 -1.79
C PHE A 30 -2.98 16.04 -2.66
N ASP A 31 -3.13 14.88 -2.08
CA ASP A 31 -3.08 13.58 -2.73
C ASP A 31 -4.47 12.94 -2.67
N LEU A 32 -4.89 12.33 -3.77
CA LEU A 32 -6.10 11.51 -3.84
C LEU A 32 -5.77 10.19 -4.52
N GLU A 33 -6.10 9.08 -3.89
CA GLU A 33 -5.93 7.73 -4.45
C GLU A 33 -7.27 6.99 -4.47
N ALA A 34 -7.60 6.36 -5.58
CA ALA A 34 -8.68 5.41 -5.72
C ALA A 34 -8.14 4.06 -6.17
N SER A 35 -8.64 2.96 -5.61
CA SER A 35 -8.15 1.62 -5.96
C SER A 35 -9.29 0.60 -5.97
N VAL A 36 -9.18 -0.35 -6.90
CA VAL A 36 -9.97 -1.59 -6.94
C VAL A 36 -9.01 -2.76 -6.83
N ARG A 37 -9.33 -3.72 -5.97
CA ARG A 37 -8.48 -4.89 -5.72
C ARG A 37 -9.26 -6.17 -5.87
N THR A 38 -8.67 -7.11 -6.59
CA THR A 38 -9.26 -8.44 -6.80
C THR A 38 -8.51 -9.50 -6.00
N ASP A 39 -9.19 -10.60 -5.73
CA ASP A 39 -8.70 -11.85 -5.14
C ASP A 39 -9.27 -13.05 -5.89
N LYS A 40 -9.11 -14.26 -5.34
CA LYS A 40 -9.63 -15.53 -5.89
C LYS A 40 -9.25 -15.71 -7.36
N ASN A 41 -7.95 -15.64 -7.63
CA ASN A 41 -7.38 -15.70 -8.99
C ASN A 41 -7.90 -14.59 -9.90
N ALA A 42 -8.00 -13.37 -9.36
CA ALA A 42 -8.49 -12.15 -10.03
C ALA A 42 -9.95 -12.21 -10.51
N SER A 43 -10.74 -13.20 -10.06
CA SER A 43 -12.12 -13.39 -10.48
C SER A 43 -13.14 -12.64 -9.62
N HIS A 44 -12.71 -12.08 -8.48
CA HIS A 44 -13.60 -11.48 -7.51
C HIS A 44 -13.05 -10.13 -7.02
N ILE A 45 -13.91 -9.11 -6.98
CA ILE A 45 -13.54 -7.82 -6.39
C ILE A 45 -13.60 -7.95 -4.87
N GLU A 46 -12.41 -7.96 -4.24
CA GLU A 46 -12.26 -8.05 -2.79
C GLU A 46 -12.68 -6.73 -2.11
N LYS A 47 -12.18 -5.62 -2.67
CA LYS A 47 -12.41 -4.29 -2.10
C LYS A 47 -12.13 -3.18 -3.10
N PHE A 48 -12.70 -2.03 -2.80
CA PHE A 48 -12.32 -0.76 -3.39
C PHE A 48 -12.20 0.32 -2.31
N TYR A 49 -11.39 1.33 -2.56
CA TYR A 49 -11.22 2.42 -1.59
C TYR A 49 -10.95 3.76 -2.25
N LEU A 50 -11.24 4.80 -1.48
CA LEU A 50 -10.86 6.17 -1.75
C LEU A 50 -9.99 6.68 -0.59
N GLU A 51 -8.87 7.35 -0.92
CA GLU A 51 -7.91 7.84 0.07
C GLU A 51 -7.47 9.26 -0.26
N PRO A 52 -8.16 10.29 0.27
CA PRO A 52 -7.64 11.64 0.32
C PRO A 52 -6.54 11.79 1.35
N GLY A 53 -5.61 12.72 1.10
CA GLY A 53 -4.56 13.06 2.05
C GLY A 53 -3.86 14.36 1.76
N MET A 54 -3.08 14.80 2.74
CA MET A 54 -2.24 15.99 2.65
C MET A 54 -0.80 15.60 2.95
N ARG A 55 0.12 16.09 2.13
CA ARG A 55 1.55 15.82 2.27
C ARG A 55 2.33 17.13 2.33
N TYR A 56 3.10 17.28 3.40
CA TYR A 56 3.99 18.41 3.59
C TYR A 56 5.46 17.98 3.39
N LYS A 57 6.18 18.72 2.57
CA LYS A 57 7.59 18.52 2.27
C LYS A 57 8.41 19.51 3.12
N PHE A 58 9.13 19.03 4.12
CA PHE A 58 9.98 19.85 4.97
C PHE A 58 11.23 20.34 4.22
N ASN A 59 11.80 19.44 3.42
CA ASN A 59 12.94 19.68 2.54
C ASN A 59 13.00 18.60 1.46
N ASP A 60 14.06 18.56 0.66
CA ASP A 60 14.21 17.57 -0.42
C ASP A 60 14.37 16.13 0.06
N TYR A 61 14.68 15.95 1.35
CA TYR A 61 14.96 14.65 1.94
C TYR A 61 13.87 14.14 2.88
N LEU A 62 12.99 15.01 3.36
CA LEU A 62 11.99 14.66 4.40
C LEU A 62 10.61 15.20 4.04
N ALA A 63 9.63 14.31 4.06
CA ALA A 63 8.22 14.66 3.93
C ALA A 63 7.38 13.88 4.95
N ALA A 64 6.27 14.49 5.39
CA ALA A 64 5.25 13.82 6.20
C ALA A 64 3.87 14.00 5.58
N GLY A 65 2.94 13.10 5.88
CA GLY A 65 1.58 13.19 5.38
C GLY A 65 0.56 12.58 6.33
N LEU A 66 -0.65 13.11 6.25
CA LEU A 66 -1.83 12.62 6.93
C LEU A 66 -2.87 12.21 5.89
N TYR A 67 -3.46 11.04 6.04
CA TYR A 67 -4.35 10.43 5.07
C TYR A 67 -5.54 9.79 5.77
N TYR A 68 -6.64 9.77 5.07
CA TYR A 68 -7.83 9.03 5.46
C TYR A 68 -8.24 8.10 4.32
N ARG A 69 -8.61 6.85 4.64
CA ARG A 69 -9.05 5.87 3.66
C ARG A 69 -10.41 5.32 4.06
N LEU A 70 -11.36 5.47 3.16
CA LEU A 70 -12.64 4.77 3.19
C LEU A 70 -12.53 3.55 2.26
N THR A 71 -12.78 2.37 2.79
CA THR A 71 -12.71 1.10 2.06
C THR A 71 -14.06 0.40 2.15
N GLU A 72 -14.60 -0.02 1.02
CA GLU A 72 -15.66 -1.02 0.96
C GLU A 72 -15.02 -2.38 0.71
N GLN A 73 -15.15 -3.28 1.66
CA GLN A 73 -14.56 -4.62 1.59
C GLN A 73 -15.63 -5.68 1.68
N LYS A 74 -15.56 -6.64 0.74
CA LYS A 74 -16.47 -7.78 0.73
C LYS A 74 -16.15 -8.72 1.88
N GLU A 75 -17.17 -9.06 2.64
CA GLU A 75 -17.08 -9.98 3.79
C GLU A 75 -17.63 -11.36 3.46
N ASN A 76 -17.56 -12.27 4.42
CA ASN A 76 -18.03 -13.65 4.26
C ASN A 76 -19.54 -13.78 4.01
N ASP A 77 -20.34 -12.78 4.36
CA ASP A 77 -21.78 -12.70 4.08
C ASP A 77 -22.10 -12.31 2.63
N GLY A 78 -21.08 -12.06 1.82
CA GLY A 78 -21.21 -11.68 0.41
C GLY A 78 -21.46 -10.20 0.17
N ASN A 79 -21.64 -9.38 1.22
CA ASN A 79 -21.90 -7.95 1.14
C ASN A 79 -20.62 -7.13 1.30
N TYR A 80 -20.64 -5.91 0.79
CA TYR A 80 -19.59 -4.92 1.04
C TYR A 80 -19.90 -4.17 2.32
N HIS A 81 -18.86 -4.00 3.15
CA HIS A 81 -18.96 -3.31 4.42
C HIS A 81 -17.88 -2.24 4.54
N PRO A 82 -18.22 -1.05 5.08
CA PRO A 82 -17.29 0.05 5.19
C PRO A 82 -16.26 -0.19 6.28
N ARG A 83 -15.02 0.17 5.95
CA ARG A 83 -13.88 0.20 6.86
C ARG A 83 -13.19 1.54 6.74
N HIS A 84 -12.90 2.14 7.86
CA HIS A 84 -12.24 3.44 7.96
C HIS A 84 -10.81 3.23 8.41
N ARG A 85 -9.91 4.02 7.84
CA ARG A 85 -8.50 4.04 8.23
C ARG A 85 -7.98 5.46 8.13
N TRP A 86 -7.39 5.94 9.20
CA TRP A 86 -6.53 7.12 9.09
C TRP A 86 -5.09 6.72 9.38
N PHE A 87 -4.15 7.44 8.81
CA PHE A 87 -2.75 7.18 9.06
C PHE A 87 -1.89 8.42 8.85
N MET A 88 -0.80 8.43 9.60
CA MET A 88 0.30 9.37 9.42
C MET A 88 1.49 8.60 8.85
N GLN A 89 2.24 9.26 7.99
CA GLN A 89 3.48 8.70 7.48
C GLN A 89 4.58 9.75 7.39
N VAL A 90 5.81 9.29 7.55
CA VAL A 90 7.02 10.06 7.32
C VAL A 90 7.86 9.31 6.30
N LYS A 91 8.34 10.01 5.29
CA LYS A 91 9.22 9.48 4.25
C LYS A 91 10.52 10.26 4.24
N GLY A 92 11.63 9.52 4.45
CA GLY A 92 12.98 10.00 4.22
C GLY A 92 13.48 9.52 2.85
N THR A 93 14.17 10.39 2.11
CA THR A 93 14.75 10.07 0.80
C THR A 93 16.22 10.49 0.80
N ALA A 94 17.12 9.57 0.53
CA ALA A 94 18.55 9.88 0.45
C ALA A 94 18.88 10.60 -0.87
N PRO A 95 19.95 11.41 -0.91
CA PRO A 95 20.48 11.92 -2.18
C PRO A 95 20.77 10.79 -3.17
N SER A 96 20.50 11.03 -4.45
CA SER A 96 20.79 10.04 -5.48
C SER A 96 22.29 9.82 -5.66
N VAL A 97 22.73 8.56 -5.59
CA VAL A 97 24.12 8.14 -5.83
C VAL A 97 24.13 7.19 -7.01
N TYR A 98 24.95 7.46 -8.02
CA TYR A 98 25.01 6.68 -9.27
C TYR A 98 23.61 6.37 -9.88
N ARG A 99 22.67 7.36 -9.77
CA ARG A 99 21.26 7.29 -10.22
C ARG A 99 20.36 6.38 -9.40
N PHE A 100 20.88 5.74 -8.38
CA PHE A 100 20.06 5.06 -7.38
C PHE A 100 19.57 6.06 -6.35
N THR A 101 18.32 5.96 -5.99
CA THR A 101 17.70 6.73 -4.90
C THR A 101 17.12 5.75 -3.90
N PHE A 102 17.59 5.85 -2.66
CA PHE A 102 17.06 5.08 -1.55
C PHE A 102 16.06 5.92 -0.76
N ALA A 103 14.95 5.32 -0.37
CA ALA A 103 14.00 5.95 0.55
C ALA A 103 13.50 4.96 1.60
N ALA A 104 13.16 5.50 2.77
CA ALA A 104 12.50 4.77 3.84
C ALA A 104 11.21 5.50 4.23
N ARG A 105 10.14 4.75 4.49
CA ARG A 105 8.86 5.28 4.92
C ARG A 105 8.37 4.53 6.16
N TYR A 106 8.08 5.28 7.21
CA TYR A 106 7.38 4.80 8.38
C TYR A 106 5.94 5.29 8.37
N ARG A 107 5.00 4.41 8.70
CA ARG A 107 3.57 4.71 8.78
C ARG A 107 3.00 4.13 10.07
N ILE A 108 2.24 4.94 10.79
CA ILE A 108 1.35 4.49 11.86
C ILE A 108 -0.09 4.68 11.40
N GLN A 109 -0.94 3.71 11.63
CA GLN A 109 -2.32 3.72 11.19
C GLN A 109 -3.26 3.11 12.22
N GLN A 110 -4.48 3.65 12.27
CA GLN A 110 -5.60 3.07 12.97
C GLN A 110 -6.67 2.66 11.97
N GLN A 111 -7.25 1.50 12.15
CA GLN A 111 -8.34 1.00 11.33
C GLN A 111 -9.50 0.56 12.21
N PHE A 112 -10.72 0.91 11.81
CA PHE A 112 -11.95 0.52 12.50
C PHE A 112 -13.05 0.21 11.49
N LYS A 113 -14.03 -0.59 11.95
CA LYS A 113 -15.24 -0.92 11.21
C LYS A 113 -16.38 -0.09 11.79
N THR A 114 -17.30 0.37 10.96
CA THR A 114 -18.51 1.09 11.42
C THR A 114 -19.72 0.17 11.54
N TYR A 115 -19.66 -1.01 10.96
CA TYR A 115 -20.65 -2.06 11.20
C TYR A 115 -20.07 -3.06 12.18
N ILE A 116 -20.79 -3.35 13.22
CA ILE A 116 -20.34 -4.19 14.31
C ILE A 116 -21.34 -5.33 14.42
N LYS A 117 -20.86 -6.56 14.28
CA LYS A 117 -21.62 -7.78 14.56
C LYS A 117 -21.22 -8.39 15.89
N ASP A 118 -20.02 -8.06 16.37
CA ASP A 118 -19.45 -8.60 17.60
C ASP A 118 -18.83 -7.44 18.40
N PRO A 119 -19.08 -7.33 19.72
CA PRO A 119 -18.45 -6.32 20.58
C PRO A 119 -16.91 -6.28 20.47
N ASP A 120 -16.27 -7.40 20.19
CA ASP A 120 -14.82 -7.47 20.00
C ASP A 120 -14.35 -6.78 18.71
N ASP A 121 -15.24 -6.49 17.75
CA ASP A 121 -14.96 -5.73 16.54
C ASP A 121 -14.91 -4.20 16.77
N GLU A 122 -15.31 -3.71 17.96
CA GLU A 122 -15.33 -2.27 18.29
C GLU A 122 -13.94 -1.69 18.53
N VAL A 123 -12.96 -2.52 18.86
CA VAL A 123 -11.63 -2.05 19.21
C VAL A 123 -10.88 -1.65 17.94
N PRO A 124 -10.49 -0.37 17.79
CA PRO A 124 -9.72 0.06 16.63
C PRO A 124 -8.36 -0.66 16.59
N GLY A 125 -8.09 -1.35 15.50
CA GLY A 125 -6.77 -1.97 15.29
C GLY A 125 -5.71 -0.93 14.98
N TRP A 126 -4.61 -0.95 15.72
CA TRP A 126 -3.45 -0.11 15.46
C TRP A 126 -2.36 -0.91 14.77
N TYR A 127 -1.76 -0.32 13.74
CA TYR A 127 -0.73 -0.96 12.94
C TYR A 127 0.38 0.03 12.61
N GLN A 128 1.58 -0.50 12.45
CA GLN A 128 2.71 0.25 11.89
C GLN A 128 3.28 -0.48 10.67
N ARG A 129 3.90 0.30 9.78
CA ARG A 129 4.53 -0.22 8.59
C ARG A 129 5.86 0.47 8.37
N LEU A 130 6.84 -0.32 8.01
CA LEU A 130 8.14 0.16 7.59
C LEU A 130 8.38 -0.31 6.16
N ARG A 131 8.66 0.63 5.24
CA ARG A 131 8.97 0.35 3.83
C ARG A 131 10.33 0.91 3.48
N PHE A 132 11.07 0.12 2.76
CA PHE A 132 12.31 0.51 2.09
C PHE A 132 12.11 0.48 0.58
N GLU A 133 12.61 1.48 -0.11
CA GLU A 133 12.45 1.68 -1.56
C GLU A 133 13.82 1.94 -2.17
N LEU A 134 14.11 1.30 -3.30
CA LEU A 134 15.28 1.57 -4.11
C LEU A 134 14.83 1.77 -5.56
N ASP A 135 15.05 2.98 -6.06
CA ASP A 135 14.73 3.40 -7.42
C ASP A 135 15.98 3.57 -8.25
N TYR A 136 15.88 3.34 -9.55
CA TYR A 136 16.96 3.63 -10.52
C TYR A 136 16.47 4.55 -11.64
N ASN A 137 17.17 5.67 -11.87
CA ASN A 137 16.85 6.60 -12.94
C ASN A 137 17.61 6.26 -14.23
N ILE A 138 16.92 5.75 -15.25
CA ILE A 138 17.52 5.45 -16.54
C ILE A 138 17.78 6.77 -17.29
N ARG A 139 19.02 6.95 -17.77
CA ARG A 139 19.40 8.19 -18.50
C ARG A 139 18.68 8.27 -19.83
N GLY A 140 18.05 9.43 -20.10
CA GLY A 140 17.42 9.71 -21.39
C GLY A 140 16.07 9.03 -21.62
N ILE A 141 15.59 8.20 -20.66
CA ILE A 141 14.30 7.52 -20.74
C ILE A 141 13.51 7.85 -19.47
N PRO A 142 12.25 8.29 -19.56
CA PRO A 142 11.43 8.59 -18.40
C PRO A 142 10.88 7.31 -17.73
N LEU A 143 11.69 6.27 -17.67
CA LEU A 143 11.40 4.97 -17.04
C LEU A 143 12.23 4.83 -15.78
N LYS A 144 11.57 4.53 -14.68
CA LYS A 144 12.14 4.37 -13.36
C LYS A 144 11.78 2.99 -12.78
N PRO A 145 12.62 1.97 -12.96
CA PRO A 145 12.47 0.71 -12.26
C PRO A 145 12.74 0.87 -10.77
N TYR A 146 12.07 0.04 -9.96
CA TYR A 146 12.21 0.06 -8.51
C TYR A 146 12.01 -1.32 -7.89
N ILE A 147 12.53 -1.47 -6.68
CA ILE A 147 12.22 -2.57 -5.76
C ILE A 147 11.83 -2.00 -4.40
N ASN A 148 10.86 -2.61 -3.75
CA ASN A 148 10.40 -2.20 -2.42
C ASN A 148 10.23 -3.42 -1.52
N ALA A 149 10.47 -3.23 -0.22
CA ALA A 149 10.17 -4.19 0.82
C ALA A 149 9.39 -3.48 1.94
N GLU A 150 8.26 -4.05 2.35
CA GLU A 150 7.41 -3.47 3.40
C GLU A 150 7.08 -4.51 4.47
N MET A 151 7.31 -4.16 5.71
CA MET A 151 6.94 -4.92 6.91
C MET A 151 5.74 -4.29 7.57
N HIS A 152 4.80 -5.13 8.02
CA HIS A 152 3.61 -4.72 8.77
C HIS A 152 3.67 -5.34 10.16
N PHE A 153 3.33 -4.55 11.17
CA PHE A 153 3.27 -4.94 12.57
C PHE A 153 1.92 -4.49 13.13
N GLN A 154 1.29 -5.34 13.94
CA GLN A 154 0.14 -4.96 14.74
C GLN A 154 0.63 -4.44 16.08
N LEU A 155 0.09 -3.31 16.53
CA LEU A 155 0.35 -2.75 17.85
C LEU A 155 -0.72 -3.21 18.84
N PHE A 156 -0.35 -3.27 20.11
CA PHE A 156 -1.26 -3.64 21.21
C PHE A 156 -1.89 -5.04 21.06
N SER A 157 -1.18 -5.95 20.41
CA SER A 157 -1.52 -7.37 20.32
C SER A 157 -0.59 -8.17 21.25
N PRO A 158 -1.03 -9.35 21.74
CA PRO A 158 -0.14 -10.24 22.51
C PRO A 158 1.17 -10.61 21.80
N ASN A 159 1.20 -10.49 20.48
CA ASN A 159 2.35 -10.73 19.62
C ASN A 159 2.95 -9.43 19.07
N ASP A 160 2.89 -8.34 19.83
CA ASP A 160 3.52 -7.06 19.45
C ASP A 160 4.99 -7.29 19.07
N TYR A 161 5.47 -6.50 18.09
CA TYR A 161 6.81 -6.57 17.50
C TYR A 161 7.07 -7.75 16.58
N THR A 162 6.12 -8.66 16.33
CA THR A 162 6.26 -9.66 15.29
C THR A 162 5.82 -9.08 13.94
N VAL A 163 6.49 -9.51 12.87
CA VAL A 163 6.09 -9.13 11.51
C VAL A 163 4.87 -9.97 11.13
N ASP A 164 3.70 -9.32 11.07
CA ASP A 164 2.43 -9.97 10.68
C ASP A 164 2.34 -10.20 9.19
N LYS A 165 2.95 -9.30 8.41
CA LYS A 165 2.93 -9.36 6.96
C LYS A 165 4.20 -8.77 6.37
N TRP A 166 4.77 -9.51 5.45
CA TRP A 166 5.84 -9.07 4.57
C TRP A 166 5.31 -8.82 3.16
N ARG A 167 5.76 -7.75 2.52
CA ARG A 167 5.44 -7.45 1.14
C ARG A 167 6.70 -7.07 0.38
N SER A 168 6.98 -7.78 -0.69
CA SER A 168 8.03 -7.45 -1.66
C SER A 168 7.40 -6.99 -2.95
N MET A 169 7.97 -5.96 -3.57
CA MET A 169 7.48 -5.37 -4.81
C MET A 169 8.63 -5.11 -5.76
N ILE A 170 8.43 -5.41 -7.01
CA ILE A 170 9.31 -5.04 -8.11
C ILE A 170 8.45 -4.44 -9.22
N GLY A 171 8.86 -3.31 -9.77
CA GLY A 171 8.07 -2.64 -10.78
C GLY A 171 8.85 -1.58 -11.53
N ALA A 172 8.14 -0.88 -12.41
CA ALA A 172 8.65 0.26 -13.13
C ALA A 172 7.55 1.31 -13.33
N GLU A 173 7.93 2.57 -13.29
CA GLU A 173 7.10 3.71 -13.60
C GLU A 173 7.59 4.39 -14.88
N TYR A 174 6.67 4.71 -15.79
CA TYR A 174 6.94 5.50 -16.98
C TYR A 174 6.20 6.83 -16.87
N THR A 175 6.94 7.94 -16.94
CA THR A 175 6.36 9.29 -16.80
C THR A 175 6.32 10.01 -18.16
N LEU A 176 5.10 10.29 -18.63
CA LEU A 176 4.83 11.04 -19.85
C LEU A 176 4.59 12.52 -19.53
N ASN A 177 5.24 13.42 -20.27
CA ASN A 177 5.07 14.89 -20.18
C ASN A 177 5.19 15.44 -18.75
N LYS A 178 5.97 14.80 -17.87
CA LYS A 178 6.17 15.17 -16.46
C LYS A 178 4.88 15.19 -15.60
N LYS A 179 3.75 14.85 -16.18
CA LYS A 179 2.42 14.92 -15.53
C LYS A 179 1.77 13.56 -15.36
N HIS A 180 1.87 12.68 -16.37
CA HIS A 180 1.19 11.39 -16.38
C HIS A 180 2.20 10.30 -16.09
N THR A 181 1.96 9.48 -15.08
CA THR A 181 2.82 8.35 -14.74
C THR A 181 1.99 7.06 -14.79
N PHE A 182 2.52 6.08 -15.53
CA PHE A 182 1.98 4.73 -15.64
C PHE A 182 2.92 3.79 -14.91
N GLY A 183 2.38 3.00 -14.00
CA GLY A 183 3.13 2.02 -13.22
C GLY A 183 2.64 0.61 -13.47
N LEU A 184 3.60 -0.31 -13.52
CA LEU A 184 3.36 -1.74 -13.50
C LEU A 184 4.25 -2.37 -12.46
N GLU A 185 3.67 -3.18 -11.56
CA GLU A 185 4.43 -3.84 -10.51
C GLU A 185 3.95 -5.27 -10.26
N TYR A 186 4.86 -6.11 -9.84
CA TYR A 186 4.57 -7.39 -9.25
C TYR A 186 4.76 -7.30 -7.74
N ILE A 187 3.76 -7.77 -7.00
CA ILE A 187 3.72 -7.72 -5.54
C ILE A 187 3.60 -9.15 -5.01
N TYR A 188 4.51 -9.53 -4.14
CA TYR A 188 4.42 -10.73 -3.34
C TYR A 188 4.06 -10.38 -1.90
N ASN A 189 2.95 -10.91 -1.41
CA ASN A 189 2.54 -10.77 -0.02
C ASN A 189 2.67 -12.12 0.68
N ASP A 190 3.35 -12.11 1.82
CA ASP A 190 3.41 -13.18 2.80
C ASP A 190 2.74 -12.70 4.09
N SER A 191 1.64 -13.32 4.49
CA SER A 191 0.88 -12.93 5.68
C SER A 191 0.77 -14.10 6.64
N ARG A 192 1.09 -13.85 7.90
CA ARG A 192 0.96 -14.83 8.98
C ARG A 192 -0.43 -14.83 9.62
N VAL A 193 -1.18 -13.74 9.47
CA VAL A 193 -2.48 -13.53 10.13
C VAL A 193 -3.67 -13.59 9.19
N THR A 194 -3.47 -13.49 7.87
CA THR A 194 -4.57 -13.53 6.89
C THR A 194 -4.51 -14.80 6.06
N LYS A 195 -5.67 -15.25 5.57
CA LYS A 195 -5.76 -16.31 4.57
C LYS A 195 -6.28 -15.70 3.26
N PRO A 196 -5.70 -16.02 2.11
CA PRO A 196 -4.54 -16.91 1.91
C PRO A 196 -3.25 -16.34 2.51
N ALA A 197 -2.33 -17.21 2.95
CA ALA A 197 -1.05 -16.81 3.53
C ALA A 197 -0.15 -16.13 2.50
N TYR A 198 -0.24 -16.56 1.25
CA TYR A 198 0.53 -16.02 0.13
C TYR A 198 -0.38 -15.45 -0.94
N MET A 199 -0.05 -14.27 -1.44
CA MET A 199 -0.78 -13.63 -2.52
C MET A 199 0.18 -12.97 -3.50
N ASN A 200 0.06 -13.35 -4.77
CA ASN A 200 0.76 -12.73 -5.89
C ASN A 200 -0.17 -11.73 -6.56
N VAL A 201 0.32 -10.52 -6.80
CA VAL A 201 -0.52 -9.44 -7.34
C VAL A 201 0.21 -8.75 -8.48
N ILE A 202 -0.51 -8.47 -9.55
CA ILE A 202 -0.12 -7.50 -10.57
C ILE A 202 -0.76 -6.16 -10.19
N GLY A 203 0.06 -5.15 -9.95
CA GLY A 203 -0.37 -3.77 -9.71
C GLY A 203 -0.28 -2.94 -10.98
N VAL A 204 -1.36 -2.24 -11.30
CA VAL A 204 -1.42 -1.28 -12.42
C VAL A 204 -1.80 0.07 -11.84
N THR A 205 -0.95 1.05 -12.05
CA THR A 205 -1.13 2.40 -11.52
C THR A 205 -1.16 3.43 -12.64
N TYR A 206 -2.09 4.36 -12.55
CA TYR A 206 -2.06 5.63 -13.27
C TYR A 206 -2.02 6.78 -12.28
N ALA A 207 -1.07 7.69 -12.45
CA ALA A 207 -0.96 8.88 -11.61
C ALA A 207 -0.90 10.15 -12.45
N ILE A 208 -1.57 11.22 -11.98
CA ILE A 208 -1.58 12.53 -12.62
C ILE A 208 -1.17 13.63 -11.64
N LYS A 209 -0.34 14.56 -12.11
CA LYS A 209 0.00 15.82 -11.42
C LYS A 209 -0.80 16.96 -12.01
N LEU A 210 -1.59 17.62 -11.16
CA LEU A 210 -2.48 18.73 -11.51
C LEU A 210 -1.85 20.09 -11.20
#